data_a944b5323471f11e12fc81c407c60a8e
#
_entry.id   a944b5323471f11e12fc81c407c60a8e
#
_cell.length_a   1.000
_cell.length_b   1.000
_cell.length_c   1.000
_cell.angle_alpha   90.00
_cell.angle_beta   90.00
_cell.angle_gamma   90.00
#
_symmetry.space_group_name_H-M   'P 1'
#
loop_
_entity.id
_entity.type
_entity.pdbx_description
1 polymer ?
#
loop_
_entity_poly.entity_id
_entity_poly.type
_entity_poly.pdbx_seq_one_letter_code
_entity_poly.pdbx_strand_id
1 'polypeptide(L)'
;MRICDCHNDFFGELKKEELQDYVIACQKAGVRFLSGSFWTTKKQGDILHEIASRKDAIKHGKCFALHIEDLGFIRDEIELEKLIKTNPFSCSLTWNFDNKFAGGSHGERGVTKLGENVIKKLENNHILFDSAHLNKKSFFEAQNISKNPPYISHTGFCFIRDDKRNLDEEQIKFIVKNKGFIGLFFYDKLSMAKDADKSCFSVKNIAENYVRFVDKFGCENIGVGSDFYGISNPPKNLKNYSQFQNLIYELENLGMSVGDMDKIFYKNFQNFLSKCKF
;
A
#
# COMPACT_ATOMS: atom_id res chain seq x y z
N MET A 1 12.99 -7.72 -14.41
CA MET A 1 12.68 -8.20 -13.03
C MET A 1 11.17 -8.26 -12.85
N ARG A 2 10.64 -9.13 -11.99
CA ARG A 2 9.20 -9.19 -11.66
C ARG A 2 8.90 -8.20 -10.55
N ILE A 3 7.70 -7.57 -10.59
CA ILE A 3 7.31 -6.54 -9.63
C ILE A 3 5.94 -6.89 -9.05
N CYS A 4 5.81 -6.81 -7.71
CA CYS A 4 4.55 -6.74 -7.00
C CYS A 4 4.43 -5.34 -6.42
N ASP A 5 3.44 -4.57 -6.86
CA ASP A 5 3.15 -3.26 -6.30
C ASP A 5 1.85 -3.32 -5.49
N CYS A 6 1.98 -3.06 -4.20
CA CYS A 6 0.91 -3.26 -3.22
C CYS A 6 0.00 -2.04 -3.06
N HIS A 7 0.34 -0.91 -3.70
CA HIS A 7 -0.51 0.28 -3.70
C HIS A 7 -0.22 1.20 -4.89
N ASN A 8 -1.27 1.51 -5.66
CA ASN A 8 -1.20 2.41 -6.81
C ASN A 8 -2.60 2.99 -7.09
N ASP A 9 -2.74 4.30 -7.12
CA ASP A 9 -4.04 4.97 -7.20
C ASP A 9 -4.63 5.09 -8.61
N PHE A 10 -3.99 4.48 -9.62
CA PHE A 10 -4.50 4.52 -11.01
C PHE A 10 -5.98 4.17 -11.11
N PHE A 11 -6.46 3.23 -10.27
CA PHE A 11 -7.82 2.74 -10.34
C PHE A 11 -8.84 3.82 -9.95
N GLY A 12 -8.51 4.68 -8.99
CA GLY A 12 -9.33 5.81 -8.56
C GLY A 12 -9.13 7.08 -9.39
N GLU A 13 -7.97 7.27 -10.05
CA GLU A 13 -7.55 8.53 -10.64
C GLU A 13 -7.61 8.58 -12.17
N LEU A 14 -7.32 7.48 -12.87
CA LEU A 14 -7.46 7.42 -14.33
C LEU A 14 -8.94 7.45 -14.75
N LYS A 15 -9.22 7.85 -15.98
CA LYS A 15 -10.54 7.67 -16.57
C LYS A 15 -10.85 6.19 -16.74
N LYS A 16 -12.12 5.82 -16.65
CA LYS A 16 -12.58 4.43 -16.70
C LYS A 16 -12.12 3.70 -17.96
N GLU A 17 -12.16 4.37 -19.10
CA GLU A 17 -11.72 3.84 -20.40
C GLU A 17 -10.23 3.57 -20.50
N GLU A 18 -9.41 4.19 -19.64
CA GLU A 18 -7.94 4.04 -19.64
C GLU A 18 -7.46 2.88 -18.76
N LEU A 19 -8.32 2.38 -17.84
CA LEU A 19 -7.92 1.41 -16.81
C LEU A 19 -7.38 0.11 -17.41
N GLN A 20 -8.06 -0.42 -18.44
CA GLN A 20 -7.66 -1.67 -19.08
C GLN A 20 -6.29 -1.57 -19.74
N ASP A 21 -6.05 -0.48 -20.47
CA ASP A 21 -4.78 -0.27 -21.18
C ASP A 21 -3.62 -0.06 -20.20
N TYR A 22 -3.89 0.65 -19.09
CA TYR A 22 -2.89 0.82 -18.04
C TYR A 22 -2.48 -0.51 -17.41
N VAL A 23 -3.42 -1.38 -17.05
CA VAL A 23 -3.13 -2.71 -16.48
C VAL A 23 -2.32 -3.56 -17.46
N ILE A 24 -2.66 -3.53 -18.75
CA ILE A 24 -1.89 -4.23 -19.79
C ILE A 24 -0.47 -3.67 -19.91
N ALA A 25 -0.30 -2.35 -19.88
CA ALA A 25 1.02 -1.70 -19.94
C ALA A 25 1.88 -2.09 -18.72
N CYS A 26 1.31 -2.08 -17.52
CA CYS A 26 1.99 -2.54 -16.30
C CYS A 26 2.45 -4.01 -16.41
N GLN A 27 1.58 -4.88 -16.90
CA GLN A 27 1.91 -6.29 -17.09
C GLN A 27 3.05 -6.50 -18.08
N LYS A 28 3.06 -5.74 -19.18
CA LYS A 28 4.17 -5.73 -20.17
C LYS A 28 5.48 -5.22 -19.56
N ALA A 29 5.41 -4.24 -18.64
CA ALA A 29 6.57 -3.72 -17.91
C ALA A 29 7.10 -4.66 -16.80
N GLY A 30 6.53 -5.85 -16.64
CA GLY A 30 6.99 -6.85 -15.66
C GLY A 30 6.21 -6.89 -14.34
N VAL A 31 5.16 -6.08 -14.19
CA VAL A 31 4.29 -6.14 -13.01
C VAL A 31 3.51 -7.46 -13.01
N ARG A 32 3.57 -8.19 -11.90
CA ARG A 32 2.90 -9.48 -11.68
C ARG A 32 1.78 -9.41 -10.65
N PHE A 33 1.81 -8.39 -9.81
CA PHE A 33 0.74 -8.00 -8.90
C PHE A 33 0.65 -6.48 -8.87
N LEU A 34 -0.53 -5.94 -9.05
CA LEU A 34 -0.84 -4.51 -9.09
C LEU A 34 -2.09 -4.26 -8.25
N SER A 35 -1.91 -3.72 -7.06
CA SER A 35 -3.02 -3.29 -6.22
C SER A 35 -3.50 -1.92 -6.67
N GLY A 36 -4.62 -1.88 -7.36
CA GLY A 36 -5.27 -0.63 -7.79
C GLY A 36 -6.15 -0.08 -6.68
N SER A 37 -5.77 1.05 -6.12
CA SER A 37 -6.47 1.69 -5.01
C SER A 37 -7.63 2.55 -5.51
N PHE A 38 -8.74 2.51 -4.77
CA PHE A 38 -9.83 3.45 -4.85
C PHE A 38 -9.92 4.21 -3.53
N TRP A 39 -9.32 5.43 -3.52
CA TRP A 39 -9.36 6.31 -2.37
C TRP A 39 -10.73 7.00 -2.27
N THR A 40 -11.42 6.82 -1.14
CA THR A 40 -12.82 7.20 -1.00
C THR A 40 -13.06 8.54 -0.31
N THR A 41 -12.10 9.04 0.46
CA THR A 41 -12.26 10.21 1.36
C THR A 41 -12.84 11.46 0.68
N LYS A 42 -12.52 11.68 -0.60
CA LYS A 42 -13.02 12.84 -1.37
C LYS A 42 -14.06 12.48 -2.43
N LYS A 43 -14.43 11.22 -2.56
CA LYS A 43 -15.41 10.79 -3.56
C LYS A 43 -16.83 11.12 -3.08
N GLN A 44 -17.68 11.44 -4.02
CA GLN A 44 -19.09 11.76 -3.81
C GLN A 44 -19.98 10.86 -4.67
N GLY A 45 -21.28 10.81 -4.35
CA GLY A 45 -22.22 9.99 -5.08
C GLY A 45 -22.26 8.53 -4.65
N ASP A 46 -22.66 7.63 -5.55
CA ASP A 46 -22.71 6.19 -5.28
C ASP A 46 -21.34 5.54 -5.50
N ILE A 47 -20.53 5.58 -4.43
CA ILE A 47 -19.16 5.06 -4.40
C ILE A 47 -19.14 3.56 -4.77
N LEU A 48 -20.09 2.76 -4.27
CA LEU A 48 -20.13 1.32 -4.52
C LEU A 48 -20.43 1.02 -5.99
N HIS A 49 -21.33 1.78 -6.60
CA HIS A 49 -21.60 1.66 -8.03
C HIS A 49 -20.38 2.06 -8.87
N GLU A 50 -19.68 3.13 -8.49
CA GLU A 50 -18.48 3.56 -9.19
C GLU A 50 -17.40 2.48 -9.13
N ILE A 51 -17.10 1.91 -7.94
CA ILE A 51 -16.14 0.83 -7.77
C ILE A 51 -16.49 -0.36 -8.67
N ALA A 52 -17.73 -0.83 -8.64
CA ALA A 52 -18.16 -1.95 -9.46
C ALA A 52 -18.01 -1.65 -10.97
N SER A 53 -18.49 -0.48 -11.40
CA SER A 53 -18.40 -0.03 -12.81
C SER A 53 -16.96 0.09 -13.31
N ARG A 54 -16.03 0.58 -12.48
CA ARG A 54 -14.61 0.68 -12.83
C ARG A 54 -13.93 -0.69 -12.87
N LYS A 55 -14.28 -1.57 -11.93
CA LYS A 55 -13.79 -2.95 -11.92
C LYS A 55 -14.20 -3.71 -13.18
N ASP A 56 -15.46 -3.57 -13.62
CA ASP A 56 -15.98 -4.18 -14.84
C ASP A 56 -15.27 -3.69 -16.11
N ALA A 57 -14.62 -2.53 -16.07
CA ALA A 57 -13.83 -2.02 -17.19
C ALA A 57 -12.50 -2.77 -17.36
N ILE A 58 -12.02 -3.47 -16.34
CA ILE A 58 -10.78 -4.26 -16.38
C ILE A 58 -11.14 -5.71 -16.71
N LYS A 59 -11.22 -6.04 -18.00
CA LYS A 59 -11.59 -7.39 -18.47
C LYS A 59 -10.40 -8.33 -18.56
N HIS A 60 -9.21 -7.79 -18.80
CA HIS A 60 -7.97 -8.54 -18.99
C HIS A 60 -6.87 -7.94 -18.14
N GLY A 61 -6.23 -8.75 -17.33
CA GLY A 61 -5.14 -8.30 -16.46
C GLY A 61 -5.03 -9.17 -15.21
N LYS A 62 -4.38 -10.34 -15.35
CA LYS A 62 -4.19 -11.29 -14.24
C LYS A 62 -3.37 -10.71 -13.07
N CYS A 63 -2.73 -9.55 -13.27
CA CYS A 63 -1.96 -8.90 -12.21
C CYS A 63 -2.79 -7.93 -11.36
N PHE A 64 -4.00 -7.55 -11.79
CA PHE A 64 -4.81 -6.55 -11.08
C PHE A 64 -5.50 -7.14 -9.84
N ALA A 65 -5.42 -6.39 -8.75
CA ALA A 65 -6.16 -6.62 -7.50
C ALA A 65 -6.77 -5.29 -7.03
N LEU A 66 -8.01 -5.31 -6.56
CA LEU A 66 -8.70 -4.10 -6.08
C LEU A 66 -8.35 -3.83 -4.63
N HIS A 67 -7.93 -2.61 -4.32
CA HIS A 67 -7.80 -2.09 -2.96
C HIS A 67 -8.82 -0.97 -2.71
N ILE A 68 -9.42 -0.94 -1.52
CA ILE A 68 -10.30 0.15 -1.09
C ILE A 68 -9.64 0.88 0.06
N GLU A 69 -9.32 2.14 -0.18
CA GLU A 69 -8.68 3.00 0.81
C GLU A 69 -9.69 3.91 1.48
N ASP A 70 -9.76 3.79 2.82
CA ASP A 70 -10.70 4.47 3.71
C ASP A 70 -12.15 3.95 3.60
N LEU A 71 -12.53 3.08 4.55
CA LEU A 71 -13.90 2.57 4.65
C LEU A 71 -14.87 3.56 5.33
N GLY A 72 -14.44 4.78 5.66
CA GLY A 72 -15.27 5.79 6.34
C GLY A 72 -16.62 6.09 5.68
N PHE A 73 -16.74 5.84 4.37
CA PHE A 73 -17.98 6.03 3.61
C PHE A 73 -19.05 4.96 3.88
N ILE A 74 -18.69 3.77 4.35
CA ILE A 74 -19.63 2.67 4.64
C ILE A 74 -20.56 3.08 5.77
N ARG A 75 -21.86 3.20 5.52
CA ARG A 75 -22.84 3.68 6.49
C ARG A 75 -23.38 2.58 7.41
N ASP A 76 -23.55 1.39 6.86
CA ASP A 76 -24.20 0.26 7.53
C ASP A 76 -23.67 -1.09 7.03
N GLU A 77 -24.20 -2.17 7.60
CA GLU A 77 -23.87 -3.55 7.29
C GLU A 77 -24.21 -3.91 5.82
N ILE A 78 -25.29 -3.36 5.28
CA ILE A 78 -25.75 -3.64 3.90
C ILE A 78 -24.73 -3.09 2.89
N GLU A 79 -24.20 -1.90 3.13
CA GLU A 79 -23.14 -1.32 2.30
C GLU A 79 -21.83 -2.08 2.41
N LEU A 80 -21.47 -2.54 3.62
CA LEU A 80 -20.29 -3.39 3.81
C LEU A 80 -20.43 -4.71 3.02
N GLU A 81 -21.59 -5.34 3.03
CA GLU A 81 -21.85 -6.53 2.22
C GLU A 81 -21.80 -6.28 0.71
N LYS A 82 -22.32 -5.15 0.26
CA LYS A 82 -22.19 -4.75 -1.15
C LYS A 82 -20.72 -4.54 -1.54
N LEU A 83 -19.92 -3.90 -0.69
CA LEU A 83 -18.49 -3.75 -0.90
C LEU A 83 -17.79 -5.11 -0.98
N ILE A 84 -18.05 -6.02 -0.03
CA ILE A 84 -17.49 -7.38 -0.02
C ILE A 84 -17.80 -8.12 -1.32
N LYS A 85 -19.01 -7.97 -1.86
CA LYS A 85 -19.41 -8.56 -3.16
C LYS A 85 -18.60 -8.04 -4.35
N THR A 86 -17.99 -6.85 -4.25
CA THR A 86 -17.03 -6.39 -5.28
C THR A 86 -15.72 -7.17 -5.25
N ASN A 87 -15.55 -8.03 -4.25
CA ASN A 87 -14.37 -8.88 -4.06
C ASN A 87 -13.05 -8.08 -4.12
N PRO A 88 -12.83 -7.10 -3.21
CA PRO A 88 -11.55 -6.44 -3.11
C PRO A 88 -10.50 -7.42 -2.55
N PHE A 89 -9.26 -7.23 -2.96
CA PHE A 89 -8.12 -7.95 -2.38
C PHE A 89 -7.82 -7.47 -0.97
N SER A 90 -7.87 -6.15 -0.74
CA SER A 90 -7.59 -5.55 0.57
C SER A 90 -8.40 -4.26 0.79
N CYS A 91 -8.57 -3.91 2.07
CA CYS A 91 -9.20 -2.65 2.48
C CYS A 91 -8.45 -2.05 3.67
N SER A 92 -8.34 -0.71 3.75
CA SER A 92 -7.92 0.03 4.94
C SER A 92 -9.11 0.71 5.63
N LEU A 93 -9.09 0.78 6.98
CA LEU A 93 -10.19 1.38 7.73
C LEU A 93 -10.27 2.89 7.56
N THR A 94 -9.11 3.55 7.48
CA THR A 94 -8.99 5.00 7.48
C THR A 94 -8.07 5.49 6.39
N TRP A 95 -8.18 6.76 6.07
CA TRP A 95 -7.09 7.58 5.55
C TRP A 95 -6.41 8.32 6.72
N ASN A 96 -5.92 9.53 6.50
CA ASN A 96 -5.11 10.27 7.49
C ASN A 96 -5.86 10.72 8.75
N PHE A 97 -7.18 10.78 8.75
CA PHE A 97 -7.99 11.29 9.86
C PHE A 97 -8.83 10.21 10.51
N ASP A 98 -9.28 10.50 11.74
CA ASP A 98 -10.21 9.64 12.45
C ASP A 98 -11.53 9.51 11.70
N ASN A 99 -12.05 8.28 11.63
CA ASN A 99 -13.42 8.03 11.21
C ASN A 99 -14.15 7.16 12.25
N LYS A 100 -15.33 6.65 11.94
CA LYS A 100 -16.12 5.84 12.89
C LYS A 100 -15.51 4.46 13.20
N PHE A 101 -14.53 4.00 12.44
CA PHE A 101 -13.92 2.66 12.59
C PHE A 101 -12.60 2.71 13.37
N ALA A 102 -11.76 3.72 13.12
CA ALA A 102 -10.43 3.81 13.73
C ALA A 102 -9.85 5.23 13.65
N GLY A 103 -8.71 5.41 14.29
CA GLY A 103 -7.90 6.61 14.20
C GLY A 103 -6.90 6.54 13.05
N GLY A 104 -6.93 7.55 12.17
CA GLY A 104 -5.95 7.75 11.11
C GLY A 104 -4.65 8.37 11.64
N SER A 105 -3.62 8.46 10.79
CA SER A 105 -2.25 8.90 11.16
C SER A 105 -2.20 10.28 11.85
N HIS A 106 -3.12 11.18 11.52
CA HIS A 106 -3.25 12.51 12.14
C HIS A 106 -4.33 12.58 13.21
N GLY A 107 -4.97 11.44 13.52
CA GLY A 107 -5.96 11.33 14.58
C GLY A 107 -5.39 10.75 15.88
N GLU A 108 -6.25 10.64 16.89
CA GLU A 108 -5.87 10.14 18.22
C GLU A 108 -6.72 8.94 18.69
N ARG A 109 -7.78 8.64 17.96
CA ARG A 109 -8.68 7.54 18.27
C ARG A 109 -7.96 6.20 18.13
N GLY A 110 -8.39 5.19 18.89
CA GLY A 110 -8.05 3.78 18.64
C GLY A 110 -9.05 3.11 17.69
N VAL A 111 -8.97 1.80 17.56
CA VAL A 111 -9.96 0.99 16.84
C VAL A 111 -11.27 0.96 17.64
N THR A 112 -12.38 1.28 17.00
CA THR A 112 -13.70 1.22 17.64
C THR A 112 -14.27 -0.20 17.59
N LYS A 113 -15.36 -0.46 18.33
CA LYS A 113 -16.07 -1.74 18.24
C LYS A 113 -16.60 -2.01 16.83
N LEU A 114 -16.98 -0.95 16.10
CA LEU A 114 -17.36 -1.07 14.68
C LEU A 114 -16.16 -1.45 13.83
N GLY A 115 -15.00 -0.83 14.04
CA GLY A 115 -13.76 -1.18 13.35
C GLY A 115 -13.32 -2.62 13.59
N GLU A 116 -13.39 -3.08 14.84
CA GLU A 116 -13.12 -4.50 15.18
C GLU A 116 -14.02 -5.45 14.38
N ASN A 117 -15.33 -5.17 14.31
CA ASN A 117 -16.28 -6.00 13.57
C ASN A 117 -15.97 -5.99 12.07
N VAL A 118 -15.58 -4.82 11.51
CA VAL A 118 -15.19 -4.70 10.09
C VAL A 118 -13.94 -5.51 9.79
N ILE A 119 -12.87 -5.41 10.61
CA ILE A 119 -11.65 -6.22 10.42
C ILE A 119 -12.01 -7.71 10.35
N LYS A 120 -12.75 -8.21 11.34
CA LYS A 120 -13.18 -9.62 11.39
C LYS A 120 -14.01 -10.02 10.16
N LYS A 121 -14.91 -9.15 9.71
CA LYS A 121 -15.76 -9.42 8.56
C LYS A 121 -14.98 -9.46 7.26
N LEU A 122 -14.02 -8.54 7.06
CA LEU A 122 -13.12 -8.55 5.92
C LEU A 122 -12.35 -9.88 5.85
N GLU A 123 -11.66 -10.26 6.92
CA GLU A 123 -10.87 -11.48 6.97
C GLU A 123 -11.70 -12.75 6.82
N ASN A 124 -12.91 -12.81 7.38
CA ASN A 124 -13.83 -13.95 7.19
C ASN A 124 -14.32 -14.07 5.73
N ASN A 125 -14.17 -13.02 4.92
CA ASN A 125 -14.47 -13.02 3.49
C ASN A 125 -13.20 -13.03 2.63
N HIS A 126 -12.05 -13.43 3.19
CA HIS A 126 -10.77 -13.52 2.48
C HIS A 126 -10.26 -12.19 1.91
N ILE A 127 -10.63 -11.07 2.55
CA ILE A 127 -10.18 -9.71 2.20
C ILE A 127 -9.10 -9.32 3.21
N LEU A 128 -7.93 -8.97 2.71
CA LEU A 128 -6.80 -8.60 3.54
C LEU A 128 -7.04 -7.23 4.20
N PHE A 129 -6.88 -7.18 5.51
CA PHE A 129 -6.91 -5.92 6.24
C PHE A 129 -5.57 -5.19 6.06
N ASP A 130 -5.62 -3.97 5.55
CA ASP A 130 -4.46 -3.09 5.38
C ASP A 130 -4.40 -2.07 6.53
N SER A 131 -3.27 -2.01 7.21
CA SER A 131 -3.02 -1.09 8.33
C SER A 131 -2.31 0.22 7.90
N ALA A 132 -2.15 0.46 6.59
CA ALA A 132 -1.70 1.75 6.10
C ALA A 132 -2.63 2.87 6.62
N HIS A 133 -2.07 4.06 6.84
CA HIS A 133 -2.76 5.23 7.38
C HIS A 133 -3.25 5.15 8.84
N LEU A 134 -3.20 4.02 9.52
CA LEU A 134 -3.55 4.00 10.94
C LEU A 134 -2.52 4.78 11.78
N ASN A 135 -2.99 5.50 12.81
CA ASN A 135 -2.10 5.98 13.84
C ASN A 135 -1.52 4.81 14.66
N LYS A 136 -0.47 5.06 15.43
CA LYS A 136 0.24 4.03 16.19
C LYS A 136 -0.68 3.24 17.13
N LYS A 137 -1.60 3.91 17.82
CA LYS A 137 -2.57 3.27 18.73
C LYS A 137 -3.48 2.30 17.99
N SER A 138 -4.14 2.79 16.92
CA SER A 138 -5.02 1.97 16.10
C SER A 138 -4.27 0.82 15.43
N PHE A 139 -3.01 1.03 15.03
CA PHE A 139 -2.17 -0.03 14.47
C PHE A 139 -2.05 -1.20 15.44
N PHE A 140 -1.56 -0.98 16.67
CA PHE A 140 -1.38 -2.09 17.63
C PHE A 140 -2.70 -2.74 18.06
N GLU A 141 -3.75 -1.93 18.27
CA GLU A 141 -5.08 -2.46 18.58
C GLU A 141 -5.63 -3.33 17.44
N ALA A 142 -5.48 -2.92 16.18
CA ALA A 142 -5.89 -3.68 15.02
C ALA A 142 -5.10 -5.00 14.86
N GLN A 143 -3.80 -5.01 15.14
CA GLN A 143 -2.99 -6.22 15.08
C GLN A 143 -3.40 -7.26 16.15
N ASN A 144 -3.95 -6.83 17.28
CA ASN A 144 -4.51 -7.74 18.28
C ASN A 144 -5.85 -8.38 17.85
N ILE A 145 -6.51 -7.78 16.85
CA ILE A 145 -7.80 -8.26 16.30
C ILE A 145 -7.58 -9.15 15.08
N SER A 146 -6.66 -8.74 14.19
CA SER A 146 -6.35 -9.42 12.94
C SER A 146 -5.75 -10.81 13.19
N LYS A 147 -6.12 -11.77 12.35
CA LYS A 147 -5.59 -13.17 12.35
C LYS A 147 -4.46 -13.34 11.34
N ASN A 148 -4.28 -12.37 10.45
CA ASN A 148 -3.24 -12.38 9.43
C ASN A 148 -1.98 -11.66 9.93
N PRO A 149 -0.79 -11.96 9.37
CA PRO A 149 0.40 -11.16 9.62
C PRO A 149 0.16 -9.69 9.23
N PRO A 150 0.81 -8.72 9.90
CA PRO A 150 0.65 -7.30 9.59
C PRO A 150 0.89 -6.98 8.12
N TYR A 151 -0.04 -6.27 7.49
CA TYR A 151 0.07 -5.80 6.12
C TYR A 151 -0.01 -4.28 6.07
N ILE A 152 0.99 -3.66 5.46
CA ILE A 152 1.05 -2.23 5.18
C ILE A 152 1.29 -2.07 3.69
N SER A 153 0.26 -1.70 2.95
CA SER A 153 0.35 -1.60 1.49
C SER A 153 1.36 -0.56 1.04
N HIS A 154 1.44 0.59 1.73
CA HIS A 154 2.34 1.70 1.41
C HIS A 154 2.64 2.56 2.63
N THR A 155 3.90 2.93 2.81
CA THR A 155 4.36 3.80 3.90
C THR A 155 5.81 4.25 3.70
N GLY A 156 6.29 5.17 4.56
CA GLY A 156 7.69 5.52 4.75
C GLY A 156 8.17 5.16 6.15
N PHE A 157 9.32 5.71 6.55
CA PHE A 157 9.99 5.37 7.80
C PHE A 157 10.39 6.61 8.59
N CYS A 158 10.11 6.65 9.91
CA CYS A 158 10.45 7.76 10.79
C CYS A 158 11.97 8.01 10.88
N PHE A 159 12.81 7.00 10.67
CA PHE A 159 14.27 7.17 10.64
C PHE A 159 14.79 7.89 9.37
N ILE A 160 13.91 8.14 8.37
CA ILE A 160 14.17 8.97 7.19
C ILE A 160 13.50 10.33 7.37
N ARG A 161 12.23 10.32 7.75
CA ARG A 161 11.39 11.48 7.98
C ARG A 161 10.50 11.23 9.17
N ASP A 162 10.74 11.92 10.29
CA ASP A 162 9.84 11.88 11.45
C ASP A 162 8.50 12.53 11.07
N ASP A 163 7.51 11.66 10.90
CA ASP A 163 6.14 12.03 10.52
C ASP A 163 5.16 10.97 11.01
N LYS A 164 3.97 11.39 11.44
CA LYS A 164 2.91 10.49 11.94
C LYS A 164 2.42 9.47 10.92
N ARG A 165 2.62 9.72 9.63
CA ARG A 165 2.23 8.82 8.54
C ARG A 165 3.28 7.71 8.30
N ASN A 166 4.50 7.91 8.76
CA ASN A 166 5.61 6.98 8.63
C ASN A 166 5.63 5.99 9.80
N LEU A 167 6.09 4.76 9.54
CA LEU A 167 6.28 3.76 10.60
C LEU A 167 7.50 4.12 11.46
N ASP A 168 7.33 4.03 12.77
CA ASP A 168 8.44 4.08 13.70
C ASP A 168 9.13 2.70 13.87
N GLU A 169 10.26 2.69 14.57
CA GLU A 169 11.04 1.44 14.75
C GLU A 169 10.29 0.37 15.55
N GLU A 170 9.39 0.75 16.47
CA GLU A 170 8.62 -0.21 17.25
C GLU A 170 7.60 -0.94 16.35
N GLN A 171 6.90 -0.19 15.50
CA GLN A 171 5.98 -0.75 14.53
C GLN A 171 6.71 -1.66 13.52
N ILE A 172 7.85 -1.21 12.98
CA ILE A 172 8.65 -2.00 12.03
C ILE A 172 9.12 -3.31 12.69
N LYS A 173 9.70 -3.25 13.91
CA LYS A 173 10.13 -4.45 14.66
C LYS A 173 8.98 -5.41 14.93
N PHE A 174 7.79 -4.88 15.23
CA PHE A 174 6.59 -5.69 15.40
C PHE A 174 6.19 -6.41 14.10
N ILE A 175 6.17 -5.69 12.97
CA ILE A 175 5.85 -6.24 11.65
C ILE A 175 6.84 -7.34 11.27
N VAL A 176 8.14 -7.09 11.39
CA VAL A 176 9.20 -8.04 11.07
C VAL A 176 9.09 -9.30 11.93
N LYS A 177 8.94 -9.14 13.27
CA LYS A 177 8.76 -10.25 14.21
C LYS A 177 7.55 -11.13 13.86
N ASN A 178 6.47 -10.53 13.41
CA ASN A 178 5.23 -11.22 13.04
C ASN A 178 5.15 -11.61 11.56
N LYS A 179 6.29 -11.57 10.84
CA LYS A 179 6.41 -11.99 9.43
C LYS A 179 5.45 -11.25 8.50
N GLY A 180 5.17 -9.97 8.81
CA GLY A 180 4.32 -9.09 8.03
C GLY A 180 5.01 -8.56 6.78
N PHE A 181 4.35 -7.61 6.10
CA PHE A 181 4.83 -6.99 4.87
C PHE A 181 4.67 -5.47 4.90
N ILE A 182 5.65 -4.76 4.37
CA ILE A 182 5.70 -3.29 4.26
C ILE A 182 5.98 -2.91 2.81
N GLY A 183 5.04 -2.21 2.17
CA GLY A 183 5.26 -1.55 0.87
C GLY A 183 5.90 -0.18 1.09
N LEU A 184 7.08 0.06 0.51
CA LEU A 184 7.70 1.40 0.52
C LEU A 184 7.04 2.26 -0.56
N PHE A 185 6.53 3.44 -0.17
CA PHE A 185 5.99 4.42 -1.11
C PHE A 185 7.09 5.32 -1.71
N PHE A 186 6.73 6.00 -2.81
CA PHE A 186 7.64 6.89 -3.54
C PHE A 186 7.26 8.37 -3.38
N TYR A 187 6.71 8.72 -2.21
CA TYR A 187 6.19 10.05 -1.93
C TYR A 187 7.27 10.99 -1.40
N ASP A 188 7.55 12.08 -2.14
CA ASP A 188 8.64 13.03 -1.86
C ASP A 188 8.59 13.61 -0.46
N LYS A 189 7.39 14.02 0.00
CA LYS A 189 7.23 14.71 1.29
C LYS A 189 7.59 13.85 2.50
N LEU A 190 7.52 12.54 2.37
CA LEU A 190 7.72 11.58 3.47
C LEU A 190 8.90 10.63 3.26
N SER A 191 9.51 10.64 2.07
CA SER A 191 10.67 9.81 1.71
C SER A 191 12.00 10.55 1.73
N MET A 192 12.01 11.83 2.14
CA MET A 192 13.20 12.65 2.29
C MET A 192 13.26 13.28 3.67
N ALA A 193 14.46 13.67 4.12
CA ALA A 193 14.63 14.45 5.34
C ALA A 193 13.83 15.77 5.28
N LYS A 194 13.47 16.31 6.46
CA LYS A 194 12.58 17.49 6.56
C LYS A 194 13.08 18.69 5.79
N ASP A 195 14.37 18.94 5.87
CA ASP A 195 15.04 20.13 5.30
C ASP A 195 15.66 19.87 3.94
N ALA A 196 15.44 18.68 3.35
CA ALA A 196 15.94 18.35 2.03
C ALA A 196 15.20 19.14 0.93
N ASP A 197 15.94 19.55 -0.09
CA ASP A 197 15.36 20.17 -1.27
C ASP A 197 14.56 19.15 -2.09
N LYS A 198 13.24 19.27 -2.03
CA LYS A 198 12.32 18.37 -2.72
C LYS A 198 12.43 18.46 -4.26
N SER A 199 13.01 19.53 -4.79
CA SER A 199 13.28 19.63 -6.22
C SER A 199 14.31 18.62 -6.72
N CYS A 200 15.13 18.06 -5.79
CA CYS A 200 16.13 17.04 -6.06
C CYS A 200 15.60 15.61 -5.88
N PHE A 201 14.33 15.42 -5.50
CA PHE A 201 13.77 14.08 -5.27
C PHE A 201 13.86 13.21 -6.53
N SER A 202 14.47 12.06 -6.39
CA SER A 202 14.79 11.18 -7.52
C SER A 202 14.76 9.70 -7.13
N VAL A 203 14.88 8.83 -8.11
CA VAL A 203 14.99 7.39 -7.92
C VAL A 203 16.11 6.99 -6.94
N LYS A 204 17.20 7.78 -6.85
CA LYS A 204 18.30 7.54 -5.91
C LYS A 204 17.83 7.63 -4.44
N ASN A 205 16.96 8.58 -4.09
CA ASN A 205 16.42 8.68 -2.73
C ASN A 205 15.59 7.44 -2.37
N ILE A 206 14.85 6.89 -3.32
CA ILE A 206 14.09 5.64 -3.11
C ILE A 206 15.03 4.46 -2.92
N ALA A 207 16.09 4.36 -3.73
CA ALA A 207 17.11 3.31 -3.59
C ALA A 207 17.80 3.39 -2.21
N GLU A 208 18.22 4.59 -1.78
CA GLU A 208 18.81 4.82 -0.46
C GLU A 208 17.86 4.42 0.68
N ASN A 209 16.56 4.66 0.53
CA ASN A 209 15.57 4.28 1.54
C ASN A 209 15.44 2.76 1.68
N TYR A 210 15.48 2.02 0.56
CA TYR A 210 15.55 0.56 0.60
C TYR A 210 16.81 0.07 1.31
N VAL A 211 17.98 0.59 0.95
CA VAL A 211 19.25 0.20 1.57
C VAL A 211 19.23 0.46 3.07
N ARG A 212 18.82 1.66 3.51
CA ARG A 212 18.71 2.00 4.94
C ARG A 212 17.77 1.07 5.71
N PHE A 213 16.66 0.66 5.08
CA PHE A 213 15.77 -0.30 5.71
C PHE A 213 16.43 -1.68 5.82
N VAL A 214 17.05 -2.16 4.74
CA VAL A 214 17.68 -3.48 4.68
C VAL A 214 18.84 -3.58 5.68
N ASP A 215 19.66 -2.53 5.83
CA ASP A 215 20.75 -2.46 6.80
C ASP A 215 20.25 -2.59 8.25
N LYS A 216 19.06 -2.07 8.56
CA LYS A 216 18.50 -2.08 9.92
C LYS A 216 17.66 -3.33 10.23
N PHE A 217 16.93 -3.85 9.27
CA PHE A 217 15.87 -4.82 9.52
C PHE A 217 15.92 -6.06 8.61
N GLY A 218 16.87 -6.11 7.66
CA GLY A 218 16.95 -7.16 6.65
C GLY A 218 15.98 -6.95 5.49
N CYS A 219 16.11 -7.78 4.46
CA CYS A 219 15.37 -7.60 3.20
C CYS A 219 14.03 -8.36 3.11
N GLU A 220 13.64 -9.13 4.15
CA GLU A 220 12.59 -10.16 4.02
C GLU A 220 11.15 -9.64 4.14
N ASN A 221 10.94 -8.42 4.67
CA ASN A 221 9.60 -7.90 5.02
C ASN A 221 9.23 -6.61 4.26
N ILE A 222 10.06 -6.19 3.31
CA ILE A 222 9.86 -4.98 2.54
C ILE A 222 9.58 -5.29 1.07
N GLY A 223 8.79 -4.44 0.43
CA GLY A 223 8.49 -4.49 -0.99
C GLY A 223 8.06 -3.14 -1.53
N VAL A 224 7.32 -3.13 -2.64
CA VAL A 224 6.85 -1.92 -3.31
C VAL A 224 5.41 -1.62 -2.93
N GLY A 225 5.13 -0.37 -2.59
CA GLY A 225 3.81 0.21 -2.48
C GLY A 225 3.89 1.62 -3.07
N SER A 226 4.08 1.71 -4.40
CA SER A 226 4.61 2.89 -5.09
C SER A 226 3.86 4.19 -4.83
N ASP A 227 2.57 4.09 -4.59
CA ASP A 227 1.66 5.23 -4.45
C ASP A 227 1.60 6.09 -5.73
N PHE A 228 1.93 5.50 -6.90
CA PHE A 228 1.78 6.19 -8.18
C PHE A 228 0.34 6.59 -8.39
N TYR A 229 0.12 7.76 -8.97
CA TYR A 229 -1.15 8.48 -9.12
C TYR A 229 -1.70 9.08 -7.82
N GLY A 230 -1.37 8.59 -6.62
CA GLY A 230 -1.69 9.21 -5.33
C GLY A 230 -0.72 10.31 -4.92
N ILE A 231 0.46 10.35 -5.54
CA ILE A 231 1.52 11.33 -5.27
C ILE A 231 1.59 12.40 -6.36
N SER A 232 1.71 13.67 -5.94
CA SER A 232 1.77 14.81 -6.87
C SER A 232 3.16 15.03 -7.50
N ASN A 233 4.22 14.53 -6.86
CA ASN A 233 5.60 14.71 -7.31
C ASN A 233 6.36 13.36 -7.24
N PRO A 234 6.21 12.49 -8.26
CA PRO A 234 6.94 11.23 -8.30
C PRO A 234 8.45 11.45 -8.48
N PRO A 235 9.30 10.51 -8.06
CA PRO A 235 10.75 10.67 -8.14
C PRO A 235 11.22 10.91 -9.59
N LYS A 236 12.19 11.83 -9.79
CA LYS A 236 12.85 11.96 -11.09
C LYS A 236 13.41 10.60 -11.50
N ASN A 237 13.23 10.23 -12.76
CA ASN A 237 13.65 8.95 -13.35
C ASN A 237 12.94 7.69 -12.78
N LEU A 238 11.82 7.86 -12.03
CA LEU A 238 10.97 6.76 -11.58
C LEU A 238 9.50 7.23 -11.50
N LYS A 239 8.92 7.65 -12.62
CA LYS A 239 7.54 8.14 -12.68
C LYS A 239 6.50 7.06 -12.97
N ASN A 240 6.94 5.92 -13.46
CA ASN A 240 6.12 4.76 -13.79
C ASN A 240 6.98 3.50 -13.97
N TYR A 241 6.36 2.36 -14.21
CA TYR A 241 7.09 1.07 -14.30
C TYR A 241 8.03 0.95 -15.49
N SER A 242 7.87 1.73 -16.58
CA SER A 242 8.83 1.71 -17.69
C SER A 242 10.22 2.23 -17.28
N GLN A 243 10.28 3.00 -16.20
CA GLN A 243 11.50 3.54 -15.61
C GLN A 243 12.02 2.72 -14.42
N PHE A 244 11.38 1.58 -14.10
CA PHE A 244 11.76 0.78 -12.94
C PHE A 244 13.19 0.22 -13.02
N GLN A 245 13.74 0.08 -14.24
CA GLN A 245 15.13 -0.29 -14.45
C GLN A 245 16.12 0.71 -13.82
N ASN A 246 15.75 1.99 -13.72
CA ASN A 246 16.58 2.99 -13.07
C ASN A 246 16.70 2.72 -11.55
N LEU A 247 15.62 2.24 -10.91
CA LEU A 247 15.70 1.86 -9.48
C LEU A 247 16.60 0.65 -9.29
N ILE A 248 16.52 -0.34 -10.17
CA ILE A 248 17.41 -1.51 -10.14
C ILE A 248 18.87 -1.07 -10.25
N TYR A 249 19.18 -0.20 -11.22
CA TYR A 249 20.53 0.34 -11.43
C TYR A 249 21.07 1.09 -10.20
N GLU A 250 20.26 1.96 -9.58
CA GLU A 250 20.68 2.68 -8.37
C GLU A 250 20.91 1.72 -7.19
N LEU A 251 20.09 0.69 -7.02
CA LEU A 251 20.28 -0.32 -5.98
C LEU A 251 21.56 -1.15 -6.19
N GLU A 252 21.87 -1.53 -7.44
CA GLU A 252 23.12 -2.21 -7.81
C GLU A 252 24.34 -1.32 -7.48
N ASN A 253 24.28 -0.03 -7.81
CA ASN A 253 25.34 0.93 -7.50
C ASN A 253 25.54 1.11 -5.97
N LEU A 254 24.48 0.91 -5.17
CA LEU A 254 24.55 0.92 -3.71
C LEU A 254 24.91 -0.45 -3.11
N GLY A 255 25.25 -1.44 -3.95
CA GLY A 255 25.74 -2.76 -3.52
C GLY A 255 24.66 -3.79 -3.20
N MET A 256 23.38 -3.52 -3.53
CA MET A 256 22.32 -4.50 -3.30
C MET A 256 22.43 -5.65 -4.29
N SER A 257 22.36 -6.88 -3.80
CA SER A 257 22.43 -8.07 -4.65
C SER A 257 21.17 -8.25 -5.50
N VAL A 258 21.32 -8.85 -6.69
CA VAL A 258 20.18 -9.22 -7.55
C VAL A 258 19.20 -10.14 -6.80
N GLY A 259 19.71 -11.00 -5.91
CA GLY A 259 18.90 -11.88 -5.09
C GLY A 259 18.00 -11.13 -4.09
N ASP A 260 18.53 -10.09 -3.44
CA ASP A 260 17.77 -9.26 -2.50
C ASP A 260 16.77 -8.37 -3.23
N MET A 261 17.13 -7.84 -4.39
CA MET A 261 16.17 -7.11 -5.24
C MET A 261 15.01 -8.00 -5.71
N ASP A 262 15.25 -9.26 -6.09
CA ASP A 262 14.15 -10.19 -6.46
C ASP A 262 13.28 -10.55 -5.26
N LYS A 263 13.84 -10.59 -4.03
CA LYS A 263 13.04 -10.69 -2.81
C LYS A 263 12.17 -9.45 -2.62
N ILE A 264 12.74 -8.26 -2.60
CA ILE A 264 12.06 -6.98 -2.35
C ILE A 264 10.94 -6.73 -3.37
N PHE A 265 11.25 -6.92 -4.66
CA PHE A 265 10.29 -6.56 -5.70
C PHE A 265 9.23 -7.62 -5.98
N TYR A 266 9.46 -8.88 -5.55
CA TYR A 266 8.53 -9.94 -5.87
C TYR A 266 8.35 -10.99 -4.76
N LYS A 267 9.42 -11.66 -4.31
CA LYS A 267 9.29 -12.87 -3.48
C LYS A 267 8.73 -12.59 -2.09
N ASN A 268 9.08 -11.47 -1.48
CA ASN A 268 8.63 -11.13 -0.12
C ASN A 268 7.11 -11.04 -0.06
N PHE A 269 6.48 -10.41 -1.05
CA PHE A 269 5.02 -10.33 -1.11
C PHE A 269 4.39 -11.70 -1.33
N GLN A 270 4.96 -12.55 -2.21
CA GLN A 270 4.49 -13.92 -2.40
C GLN A 270 4.61 -14.75 -1.10
N ASN A 271 5.75 -14.63 -0.42
CA ASN A 271 5.98 -15.29 0.86
C ASN A 271 5.03 -14.77 1.96
N PHE A 272 4.70 -13.48 1.96
CA PHE A 272 3.71 -12.93 2.86
C PHE A 272 2.33 -13.53 2.59
N LEU A 273 1.87 -13.53 1.34
CA LEU A 273 0.56 -14.09 0.95
C LEU A 273 0.42 -15.57 1.33
N SER A 274 1.50 -16.36 1.23
CA SER A 274 1.47 -17.77 1.62
C SER A 274 1.23 -18.00 3.12
N LYS A 275 1.37 -16.98 3.95
CA LYS A 275 1.14 -17.01 5.39
C LYS A 275 -0.24 -16.46 5.79
N CYS A 276 -0.90 -15.77 4.87
CA CYS A 276 -2.25 -15.26 5.11
C CYS A 276 -3.29 -16.39 5.10
N LYS A 277 -4.30 -16.22 5.92
CA LYS A 277 -5.43 -17.16 6.04
C LYS A 277 -6.55 -16.65 5.13
N PHE A 278 -6.53 -17.11 3.89
CA PHE A 278 -7.60 -16.88 2.91
C PHE A 278 -8.53 -18.10 2.84
#